data_98f82acec4bc8bbc45b1e92222e9d135
#
_entry.id   98f82acec4bc8bbc45b1e92222e9d135
#
_cell.length_a   1.000
_cell.length_b   1.000
_cell.length_c   1.000
_cell.angle_alpha   90.00
_cell.angle_beta   90.00
_cell.angle_gamma   90.00
#
_symmetry.space_group_name_H-M   'P 1'
#
loop_
_entity.id
_entity.type
_entity.pdbx_description
1 polymer ?
#
loop_
_entity_poly.entity_id
_entity_poly.type
_entity_poly.pdbx_seq_one_letter_code
_entity_poly.pdbx_strand_id
1 'polypeptide(L)' 'MIYQGIEYKKHQKVKFVIPSDYRIIDPQTKKILWKYGTIQFFAKNTKSAWILENGAKETVKISLFCVLPVH' A
#
# COMPACT_ATOMS: atom_id res chain seq x y z
N MET A 1 5.13 -13.14 1.52
CA MET A 1 6.24 -12.50 0.76
C MET A 1 7.06 -11.62 1.69
N ILE A 2 8.37 -11.70 1.58
CA ILE A 2 9.26 -10.83 2.36
C ILE A 2 9.83 -9.75 1.43
N TYR A 3 9.73 -8.49 1.84
CA TYR A 3 10.26 -7.36 1.10
C TYR A 3 10.97 -6.42 2.07
N GLN A 4 12.25 -6.18 1.88
CA GLN A 4 13.10 -5.33 2.73
C GLN A 4 12.98 -5.70 4.22
N GLY A 5 12.99 -7.02 4.51
CA GLY A 5 12.92 -7.52 5.87
C GLY A 5 11.55 -7.54 6.50
N ILE A 6 10.52 -7.10 5.78
CA ILE A 6 9.14 -7.09 6.27
C ILE A 6 8.37 -8.21 5.58
N GLU A 7 7.71 -9.05 6.37
CA GLU A 7 6.86 -10.11 5.84
C GLU A 7 5.45 -9.57 5.59
N TYR A 8 4.96 -9.76 4.36
CA TYR A 8 3.61 -9.39 3.97
C TYR A 8 2.80 -10.63 3.66
N LYS A 9 1.55 -10.65 4.08
CA LYS A 9 0.65 -11.77 3.91
C LYS A 9 -0.65 -11.34 3.23
N LYS A 10 -1.28 -12.26 2.54
CA LYS A 10 -2.61 -12.06 1.97
C LYS A 10 -3.59 -11.73 3.10
N HIS A 11 -4.49 -10.78 2.84
CA HIS A 11 -5.50 -10.26 3.79
C HIS A 11 -4.92 -9.43 4.93
N GLN A 12 -3.64 -9.08 4.88
CA GLN A 12 -3.03 -8.22 5.88
C GLN A 12 -3.47 -6.78 5.69
N LYS A 13 -3.69 -6.08 6.80
CA LYS A 13 -3.98 -4.64 6.79
C LYS A 13 -2.67 -3.87 6.63
N VAL A 14 -2.67 -2.93 5.69
CA VAL A 14 -1.49 -2.14 5.37
C VAL A 14 -1.87 -0.68 5.15
N LYS A 15 -0.87 0.19 5.22
CA LYS A 15 -0.99 1.55 4.75
C LYS A 15 -0.10 1.71 3.52
N PHE A 16 -0.47 2.61 2.62
CA PHE A 16 0.24 2.77 1.36
C PHE A 16 0.04 4.17 0.79
N VAL A 17 0.89 4.52 -0.16
CA VAL A 17 0.75 5.74 -0.95
C VAL A 17 0.71 5.36 -2.42
N ILE A 18 0.04 6.19 -3.23
CA ILE A 18 0.00 6.01 -4.69
C ILE A 18 1.04 6.97 -5.26
N PRO A 19 2.16 6.46 -5.83
CA PRO A 19 3.26 7.33 -6.26
C PRO A 19 2.87 8.36 -7.33
N SER A 20 1.85 8.05 -8.13
CA SER A 20 1.37 8.97 -9.16
C SER A 20 0.49 10.09 -8.60
N ASP A 21 0.10 10.01 -7.34
CA ASP A 21 -0.71 11.03 -6.69
C ASP A 21 0.21 12.04 -6.02
N TYR A 22 0.30 13.24 -6.60
CA TYR A 22 1.15 14.29 -6.07
C TYR A 22 0.64 14.89 -4.76
N ARG A 23 -0.53 14.44 -4.27
CA ARG A 23 -1.08 14.88 -2.97
C ARG A 23 -0.73 13.92 -1.84
N ILE A 24 0.35 13.16 -1.98
CA ILE A 24 0.77 12.22 -0.93
C ILE A 24 1.34 12.94 0.30
N ILE A 25 1.67 14.23 0.18
CA ILE A 25 2.17 15.03 1.28
C ILE A 25 1.20 16.17 1.53
N ASP A 26 0.74 16.30 2.78
CA ASP A 26 -0.11 17.42 3.18
C ASP A 26 0.73 18.69 3.13
N PRO A 27 0.33 19.71 2.35
CA PRO A 27 1.11 20.95 2.22
C PRO A 27 1.19 21.77 3.51
N GLN A 28 0.24 21.61 4.43
CA GLN A 28 0.22 22.36 5.68
C GLN A 28 1.07 21.71 6.76
N THR A 29 0.91 20.38 6.96
CA THR A 29 1.59 19.66 8.04
C THR A 29 2.90 19.02 7.59
N LYS A 30 3.14 18.93 6.29
CA LYS A 30 4.30 18.24 5.68
C LYS A 30 4.34 16.75 6.01
N LYS A 31 3.21 16.17 6.40
CA LYS A 31 3.11 14.74 6.71
C LYS A 31 2.58 13.97 5.50
N ILE A 32 2.98 12.70 5.41
CA ILE A 32 2.51 11.81 4.35
C ILE A 32 1.05 11.48 4.57
N LEU A 33 0.25 11.60 3.50
CA LEU A 33 -1.17 11.25 3.52
C LEU A 33 -1.30 9.76 3.16
N TRP A 34 -1.23 8.92 4.18
CA TRP A 34 -1.35 7.47 4.01
C TRP A 34 -2.77 7.08 3.68
N LYS A 35 -2.90 6.12 2.75
CA LYS A 35 -4.15 5.41 2.50
C LYS A 35 -4.08 4.07 3.23
N TYR A 36 -5.23 3.51 3.58
CA TYR A 36 -5.31 2.27 4.35
C TYR A 36 -6.13 1.25 3.58
N GLY A 37 -5.70 0.01 3.61
CA GLY A 37 -6.41 -1.06 2.90
C GLY A 37 -5.91 -2.43 3.31
N THR A 38 -6.30 -3.43 2.53
CA THR A 38 -5.99 -4.83 2.78
C THR A 38 -5.38 -5.45 1.53
N ILE A 39 -4.30 -6.20 1.70
CA ILE A 39 -3.69 -6.93 0.60
C ILE A 39 -4.64 -8.04 0.16
N GLN A 40 -5.00 -8.06 -1.13
CA GLN A 40 -5.85 -9.11 -1.67
C GLN A 40 -5.01 -10.25 -2.24
N PHE A 41 -3.97 -9.93 -2.98
CA PHE A 41 -3.02 -10.90 -3.51
C PHE A 41 -1.77 -10.18 -3.99
N PHE A 42 -0.72 -10.97 -4.24
CA PHE A 42 0.57 -10.44 -4.72
C PHE A 42 0.66 -10.61 -6.22
N ALA A 43 1.26 -9.61 -6.88
CA ALA A 43 1.49 -9.69 -8.32
C ALA A 43 2.63 -10.66 -8.62
N LYS A 44 2.47 -11.46 -9.69
CA LYS A 44 3.52 -12.37 -10.13
C LYS A 44 4.68 -11.59 -10.76
N ASN A 45 5.89 -12.05 -10.50
CA ASN A 45 7.12 -11.53 -11.12
C ASN A 45 7.41 -10.05 -10.84
N THR A 46 6.71 -9.46 -9.88
CA THR A 46 6.95 -8.08 -9.45
C THR A 46 6.83 -7.99 -7.94
N LYS A 47 7.53 -7.01 -7.36
CA LYS A 47 7.43 -6.77 -5.92
C LYS A 47 6.30 -5.77 -5.66
N SER A 48 5.09 -6.20 -6.00
CA SER A 48 3.87 -5.40 -5.90
C SER A 48 2.74 -6.22 -5.32
N ALA A 49 1.75 -5.55 -4.77
CA ALA A 49 0.55 -6.17 -4.25
C ALA A 49 -0.68 -5.47 -4.78
N TRP A 50 -1.76 -6.25 -4.93
CA TRP A 50 -3.07 -5.71 -5.23
C TRP A 50 -3.76 -5.41 -3.91
N ILE A 51 -4.07 -4.15 -3.66
CA ILE A 51 -4.59 -3.67 -2.39
C ILE A 51 -5.99 -3.11 -2.59
N LEU A 52 -6.91 -3.53 -1.73
CA LEU A 52 -8.24 -2.97 -1.67
C LEU A 52 -8.25 -1.90 -0.58
N GLU A 53 -8.34 -0.65 -1.00
CA GLU A 53 -8.45 0.47 -0.08
C GLU A 53 -9.75 0.39 0.71
N ASN A 54 -9.73 0.79 1.99
CA ASN A 54 -10.93 0.79 2.82
C ASN A 54 -12.03 1.64 2.17
N GLY A 55 -13.20 1.03 1.94
CA GLY A 55 -14.32 1.68 1.31
C GLY A 55 -14.31 1.64 -0.22
N ALA A 56 -13.25 1.15 -0.83
CA ALA A 56 -13.16 1.04 -2.29
C ALA A 56 -13.81 -0.26 -2.78
N LYS A 57 -14.20 -0.29 -4.05
CA LYS A 57 -14.80 -1.47 -4.68
C LYS A 57 -13.80 -2.22 -5.56
N GLU A 58 -12.68 -1.61 -5.91
CA GLU A 58 -11.69 -2.19 -6.81
C GLU A 58 -10.31 -2.15 -6.19
N THR A 59 -9.50 -3.15 -6.52
CA THR A 59 -8.11 -3.20 -6.07
C THR A 59 -7.23 -2.31 -6.94
N VAL A 60 -6.13 -1.84 -6.35
CA VAL A 60 -5.08 -1.14 -7.09
C VAL A 60 -3.76 -1.87 -6.88
N LYS A 61 -2.92 -1.87 -7.91
CA LYS A 61 -1.59 -2.48 -7.86
C LYS A 61 -0.59 -1.46 -7.34
N ILE A 62 0.03 -1.77 -6.19
CA ILE A 62 0.95 -0.86 -5.51
C ILE A 62 2.28 -1.58 -5.30
N SER A 63 3.39 -0.93 -5.63
CA SER A 63 4.71 -1.44 -5.33
C SER A 63 4.89 -1.56 -3.82
N LEU A 64 5.46 -2.67 -3.35
CA LEU A 64 5.73 -2.86 -1.92
C LEU A 64 6.67 -1.80 -1.36
N PHE A 65 7.43 -1.11 -2.21
CA PHE A 65 8.21 0.04 -1.80
C PHE A 65 7.33 1.16 -1.20
N CYS A 66 6.07 1.23 -1.62
CA CYS A 66 5.12 2.26 -1.19
C CYS A 66 4.15 1.76 -0.12
N VAL A 67 4.41 0.59 0.46
CA VAL A 67 3.50 -0.09 1.40
C VAL A 67 4.22 -0.30 2.72
N LEU A 68 3.50 -0.11 3.84
CA LEU A 68 3.99 -0.46 5.17
C LEU A 68 2.90 -1.21 5.93
N PRO A 69 3.28 -2.13 6.83
CA PRO A 69 2.28 -2.81 7.65
C PRO A 69 1.65 -1.85 8.65
N VAL A 70 0.41 -2.14 9.01
CA VAL A 70 -0.31 -1.43 10.07
C VAL A 70 -0.29 -2.32 11.30
N HIS A 71 0.12 -1.72 12.41
CA HIS A 71 0.17 -2.43 13.70
C HIS A 71 -1.01 -2.06 14.56
#